data_06c8a9690079a8d8a53f81b222a0d456
#
_entry.id   06c8a9690079a8d8a53f81b222a0d456
#
_cell.length_a   1.000
_cell.length_b   1.000
_cell.length_c   1.000
_cell.angle_alpha   90.00
_cell.angle_beta   90.00
_cell.angle_gamma   90.00
#
_symmetry.space_group_name_H-M   'P 1'
#
loop_
_entity.id
_entity.type
_entity.pdbx_description
1 polymer ?
#
loop_
_entity_poly.entity_id
_entity_poly.type
_entity_poly.pdbx_seq_one_letter_code
_entity_poly.pdbx_strand_id
1 'polypeptide(L)'
;QFRMQLCHNNPRALGVLEAAAEMADWARPRENTALGLGLAGYSSTFAAGIAEISVDPVSGEITVHNYWLAADAGYLLAPRNSEAQLEGNVIFGISNALRERIDIRGGQVVQSNYYDYPVMRMNEIPNIEVRAISTDNAPTGMGEIGLASTGAALANAVFAATGARVRHLPLTPARIKAAMQA
;
A
#
# COMPACT_ATOMS: atom_id res chain seq x y z
N GLN A 1 12.54 11.42 6.09
CA GLN A 1 13.50 11.66 7.19
C GLN A 1 13.01 11.10 8.52
N PHE A 2 11.83 11.49 9.05
CA PHE A 2 11.34 11.06 10.37
C PHE A 2 11.31 9.52 10.55
N ARG A 3 10.71 8.77 9.59
CA ARG A 3 10.67 7.30 9.67
C ARG A 3 12.06 6.67 9.59
N MET A 4 12.97 7.22 8.78
CA MET A 4 14.34 6.74 8.69
C MET A 4 15.09 6.93 10.01
N GLN A 5 14.89 8.05 10.71
CA GLN A 5 15.45 8.27 12.04
C GLN A 5 14.94 7.25 13.07
N LEU A 6 13.65 6.88 13.01
CA LEU A 6 13.10 5.85 13.88
C LEU A 6 13.59 4.43 13.56
N CYS A 7 13.99 4.19 12.31
CA CYS A 7 14.48 2.88 11.86
C CYS A 7 16.02 2.75 11.92
N HIS A 8 16.75 3.71 12.49
CA HIS A 8 18.23 3.72 12.50
C HIS A 8 18.85 2.45 13.10
N ASN A 9 18.19 1.82 14.04
CA ASN A 9 18.64 0.56 14.67
C ASN A 9 18.18 -0.70 13.90
N ASN A 10 17.47 -0.56 12.79
CA ASN A 10 16.99 -1.67 11.97
C ASN A 10 17.39 -1.45 10.50
N PRO A 11 18.58 -1.93 10.10
CA PRO A 11 19.11 -1.68 8.75
C PRO A 11 18.25 -2.26 7.63
N ARG A 12 17.50 -3.35 7.89
CA ARG A 12 16.60 -3.95 6.91
C ARG A 12 15.36 -3.08 6.68
N ALA A 13 14.75 -2.57 7.75
CA ALA A 13 13.64 -1.63 7.65
C ALA A 13 14.07 -0.31 7.00
N LEU A 14 15.28 0.17 7.29
CA LEU A 14 15.86 1.34 6.66
C LEU A 14 16.09 1.11 5.16
N GLY A 15 16.68 -0.02 4.79
CA GLY A 15 16.96 -0.37 3.40
C GLY A 15 15.72 -0.43 2.51
N VAL A 16 14.60 -1.00 3.00
CA VAL A 16 13.36 -1.00 2.23
C VAL A 16 12.73 0.39 2.11
N LEU A 17 12.87 1.26 3.13
CA LEU A 17 12.42 2.66 3.07
C LEU A 17 13.21 3.46 2.03
N GLU A 18 14.53 3.31 2.02
CA GLU A 18 15.43 3.98 1.07
C GLU A 18 15.15 3.52 -0.36
N ALA A 19 15.04 2.20 -0.58
CA ALA A 19 14.75 1.64 -1.88
C ALA A 19 13.39 2.10 -2.44
N ALA A 20 12.34 2.09 -1.62
CA ALA A 20 11.02 2.57 -2.06
C ALA A 20 11.05 4.07 -2.37
N ALA A 21 11.75 4.89 -1.57
CA ALA A 21 11.87 6.33 -1.79
C ALA A 21 12.68 6.65 -3.07
N GLU A 22 13.71 5.87 -3.37
CA GLU A 22 14.49 5.95 -4.61
C GLU A 22 13.61 5.63 -5.83
N MET A 23 12.93 4.46 -5.83
CA MET A 23 12.06 4.03 -6.92
C MET A 23 10.96 5.05 -7.23
N ALA A 24 10.35 5.61 -6.19
CA ALA A 24 9.30 6.61 -6.32
C ALA A 24 9.83 8.01 -6.67
N ASP A 25 11.13 8.25 -6.71
CA ASP A 25 11.70 9.60 -6.76
C ASP A 25 10.97 10.55 -5.78
N TRP A 26 11.04 10.19 -4.49
CA TRP A 26 10.24 10.83 -3.42
C TRP A 26 10.39 12.34 -3.35
N ALA A 27 11.56 12.86 -3.71
CA ALA A 27 11.87 14.29 -3.63
C ALA A 27 11.31 15.09 -4.82
N ARG A 28 10.94 14.43 -5.92
CA ARG A 28 10.41 15.11 -7.11
C ARG A 28 9.05 15.76 -6.79
N PRO A 29 8.87 17.05 -7.07
CA PRO A 29 7.55 17.71 -6.97
C PRO A 29 6.51 17.01 -7.85
N ARG A 30 5.27 16.91 -7.34
CA ARG A 30 4.13 16.36 -8.08
C ARG A 30 3.08 17.45 -8.31
N GLU A 31 2.61 17.52 -9.55
CA GLU A 31 1.47 18.35 -9.89
C GLU A 31 0.21 17.45 -9.91
N ASN A 32 -0.83 17.84 -9.18
CA ASN A 32 -2.14 17.16 -9.13
C ASN A 32 -2.15 15.75 -8.54
N THR A 33 -1.02 15.23 -8.05
CA THR A 33 -0.92 13.94 -7.35
C THR A 33 -0.21 14.10 -6.01
N ALA A 34 -0.38 13.12 -5.12
CA ALA A 34 0.27 13.10 -3.83
C ALA A 34 0.85 11.73 -3.51
N LEU A 35 1.96 11.72 -2.77
CA LEU A 35 2.60 10.49 -2.31
C LEU A 35 2.21 10.18 -0.87
N GLY A 36 2.02 8.89 -0.62
CA GLY A 36 1.90 8.36 0.74
C GLY A 36 2.76 7.12 0.92
N LEU A 37 3.39 7.01 2.09
CA LEU A 37 4.29 5.90 2.43
C LEU A 37 3.71 5.07 3.57
N GLY A 38 3.78 3.74 3.42
CA GLY A 38 3.55 2.74 4.44
C GLY A 38 4.79 1.89 4.67
N LEU A 39 5.07 1.53 5.93
CA LEU A 39 6.12 0.58 6.31
C LEU A 39 5.49 -0.54 7.10
N ALA A 40 5.84 -1.77 6.80
CA ALA A 40 5.41 -2.96 7.50
C ALA A 40 6.61 -3.84 7.88
N GLY A 41 6.49 -4.53 9.01
CA GLY A 41 7.44 -5.55 9.46
C GLY A 41 6.68 -6.69 10.11
N TYR A 42 6.90 -7.91 9.64
CA TYR A 42 6.25 -9.11 10.12
C TYR A 42 7.16 -10.33 9.92
N SER A 43 7.31 -11.16 10.95
CA SER A 43 8.13 -12.39 10.91
C SER A 43 9.54 -12.19 10.33
N SER A 44 10.22 -11.11 10.72
CA SER A 44 11.54 -10.74 10.23
C SER A 44 11.61 -10.42 8.74
N THR A 45 10.47 -10.15 8.09
CA THR A 45 10.38 -9.56 6.76
C THR A 45 9.97 -8.09 6.88
N PHE A 46 10.52 -7.23 6.05
CA PHE A 46 10.21 -5.81 6.01
C PHE A 46 9.77 -5.39 4.60
N ALA A 47 8.80 -4.48 4.52
CA ALA A 47 8.39 -3.87 3.26
C ALA A 47 8.02 -2.42 3.44
N ALA A 48 8.38 -1.59 2.46
CA ALA A 48 7.95 -0.21 2.35
C ALA A 48 7.23 -0.01 1.01
N GLY A 49 6.01 0.51 1.08
CA GLY A 49 5.18 0.81 -0.08
C GLY A 49 4.94 2.32 -0.20
N ILE A 50 5.00 2.84 -1.43
CA ILE A 50 4.66 4.22 -1.74
C ILE A 50 3.56 4.23 -2.80
N ALA A 51 2.45 4.89 -2.50
CA ALA A 51 1.35 5.11 -3.43
C ALA A 51 1.39 6.55 -3.95
N GLU A 52 1.21 6.72 -5.26
CA GLU A 52 0.92 8.00 -5.90
C GLU A 52 -0.54 8.03 -6.32
N ILE A 53 -1.28 8.98 -5.78
CA ILE A 53 -2.72 9.08 -6.01
C ILE A 53 -3.14 10.49 -6.39
N SER A 54 -4.33 10.60 -7.02
CA SER A 54 -5.16 11.80 -7.01
C SER A 54 -6.49 11.52 -6.34
N VAL A 55 -7.12 12.57 -5.83
CA VAL A 55 -8.46 12.51 -5.21
C VAL A 55 -9.34 13.54 -5.89
N ASP A 56 -10.48 13.09 -6.41
CA ASP A 56 -11.48 14.00 -6.96
C ASP A 56 -12.15 14.79 -5.80
N PRO A 57 -12.06 16.12 -5.79
CA PRO A 57 -12.55 16.92 -4.66
C PRO A 57 -14.09 16.94 -4.54
N VAL A 58 -14.80 16.57 -5.60
CA VAL A 58 -16.28 16.58 -5.62
C VAL A 58 -16.84 15.21 -5.19
N SER A 59 -16.33 14.14 -5.78
CA SER A 59 -16.80 12.79 -5.50
C SER A 59 -16.09 12.14 -4.32
N GLY A 60 -14.84 12.48 -4.04
CA GLY A 60 -13.95 11.81 -3.10
C GLY A 60 -13.34 10.52 -3.68
N GLU A 61 -13.45 10.29 -4.98
CA GLU A 61 -12.88 9.13 -5.65
C GLU A 61 -11.37 9.20 -5.68
N ILE A 62 -10.72 8.07 -5.39
CA ILE A 62 -9.27 7.93 -5.42
C ILE A 62 -8.88 7.24 -6.72
N THR A 63 -7.95 7.85 -7.48
CA THR A 63 -7.24 7.21 -8.57
C THR A 63 -5.81 6.90 -8.11
N VAL A 64 -5.43 5.62 -8.12
CA VAL A 64 -4.05 5.19 -7.87
C VAL A 64 -3.33 5.17 -9.21
N HIS A 65 -2.29 6.00 -9.37
CA HIS A 65 -1.53 6.12 -10.61
C HIS A 65 -0.33 5.17 -10.63
N ASN A 66 0.45 5.21 -9.55
CA ASN A 66 1.66 4.41 -9.40
C ASN A 66 1.73 3.81 -8.00
N TYR A 67 2.37 2.65 -7.90
CA TYR A 67 2.72 2.04 -6.62
C TYR A 67 4.12 1.44 -6.69
N TRP A 68 4.98 1.81 -5.76
CA TRP A 68 6.33 1.29 -5.61
C TRP A 68 6.43 0.50 -4.31
N LEU A 69 6.94 -0.73 -4.38
CA LEU A 69 7.08 -1.61 -3.23
C LEU A 69 8.51 -2.18 -3.17
N ALA A 70 9.21 -1.92 -2.10
CA ALA A 70 10.46 -2.59 -1.77
C ALA A 70 10.25 -3.54 -0.59
N ALA A 71 10.80 -4.76 -0.67
CA ALA A 71 10.68 -5.76 0.40
C ALA A 71 12.00 -6.52 0.60
N ASP A 72 12.32 -6.83 1.86
CA ASP A 72 13.46 -7.66 2.29
C ASP A 72 12.94 -8.84 3.10
N ALA A 73 13.02 -10.04 2.52
CA ALA A 73 12.68 -11.31 3.15
C ALA A 73 13.94 -12.21 3.35
N GLY A 74 15.12 -11.62 3.39
CA GLY A 74 16.39 -12.33 3.48
C GLY A 74 16.89 -12.79 2.09
N TYR A 75 17.54 -13.94 2.05
CA TYR A 75 18.06 -14.50 0.81
C TYR A 75 16.95 -14.95 -0.12
N LEU A 76 16.99 -14.50 -1.38
CA LEU A 76 15.98 -14.81 -2.40
C LEU A 76 16.36 -16.05 -3.21
N LEU A 77 15.62 -17.13 -3.02
CA LEU A 77 15.79 -18.38 -3.78
C LEU A 77 15.28 -18.26 -5.23
N ALA A 78 14.20 -17.53 -5.45
CA ALA A 78 13.54 -17.39 -6.75
C ALA A 78 13.13 -15.92 -6.98
N PRO A 79 14.05 -15.03 -7.39
CA PRO A 79 13.80 -13.58 -7.48
C PRO A 79 12.55 -13.21 -8.30
N ARG A 80 12.37 -13.79 -9.50
CA ARG A 80 11.20 -13.51 -10.35
C ARG A 80 9.86 -13.89 -9.70
N ASN A 81 9.83 -15.02 -8.99
CA ASN A 81 8.63 -15.45 -8.28
C ASN A 81 8.36 -14.54 -7.08
N SER A 82 9.43 -14.05 -6.42
CA SER A 82 9.32 -13.08 -5.34
C SER A 82 8.73 -11.75 -5.83
N GLU A 83 9.19 -11.25 -6.97
CA GLU A 83 8.64 -10.04 -7.59
C GLU A 83 7.17 -10.22 -7.97
N ALA A 84 6.81 -11.30 -8.65
CA ALA A 84 5.41 -11.61 -8.99
C ALA A 84 4.51 -11.72 -7.74
N GLN A 85 5.03 -12.28 -6.64
CA GLN A 85 4.32 -12.33 -5.37
C GLN A 85 4.10 -10.93 -4.79
N LEU A 86 5.10 -10.05 -4.85
CA LEU A 86 4.99 -8.66 -4.37
C LEU A 86 4.01 -7.84 -5.22
N GLU A 87 4.00 -8.00 -6.54
CA GLU A 87 2.99 -7.37 -7.42
C GLU A 87 1.57 -7.78 -7.02
N GLY A 88 1.35 -9.08 -6.81
CA GLY A 88 0.09 -9.62 -6.31
C GLY A 88 -0.32 -9.03 -4.95
N ASN A 89 0.64 -8.85 -4.03
CA ASN A 89 0.41 -8.19 -2.74
C ASN A 89 -0.12 -6.77 -2.90
N VAL A 90 0.46 -5.99 -3.83
CA VAL A 90 0.04 -4.60 -4.09
C VAL A 90 -1.39 -4.57 -4.60
N ILE A 91 -1.70 -5.39 -5.62
CA ILE A 91 -3.05 -5.45 -6.22
C ILE A 91 -4.09 -5.81 -5.16
N PHE A 92 -3.81 -6.85 -4.37
CA PHE A 92 -4.69 -7.31 -3.30
C PHE A 92 -4.83 -6.23 -2.20
N GLY A 93 -3.73 -5.59 -1.83
CA GLY A 93 -3.72 -4.53 -0.81
C GLY A 93 -4.51 -3.30 -1.23
N ILE A 94 -4.42 -2.86 -2.49
CA ILE A 94 -5.19 -1.73 -3.03
C ILE A 94 -6.68 -2.10 -3.08
N SER A 95 -7.03 -3.31 -3.57
CA SER A 95 -8.40 -3.81 -3.61
C SER A 95 -9.03 -3.79 -2.22
N ASN A 96 -8.34 -4.36 -1.23
CA ASN A 96 -8.77 -4.38 0.17
C ASN A 96 -8.93 -2.97 0.74
N ALA A 97 -7.95 -2.09 0.53
CA ALA A 97 -7.96 -0.75 1.11
C ALA A 97 -9.04 0.16 0.52
N LEU A 98 -9.46 -0.04 -0.73
CA LEU A 98 -10.41 0.84 -1.42
C LEU A 98 -11.85 0.30 -1.43
N ARG A 99 -12.07 -1.03 -1.39
CA ARG A 99 -13.36 -1.62 -1.75
C ARG A 99 -13.85 -2.71 -0.84
N GLU A 100 -12.96 -3.62 -0.44
CA GLU A 100 -13.38 -4.88 0.18
C GLU A 100 -13.90 -4.67 1.60
N ARG A 101 -15.11 -5.17 1.84
CA ARG A 101 -15.74 -5.09 3.15
C ARG A 101 -16.68 -6.28 3.35
N ILE A 102 -16.55 -6.90 4.51
CA ILE A 102 -17.50 -7.89 5.01
C ILE A 102 -18.30 -7.27 6.16
N ASP A 103 -19.61 -7.32 6.04
CA ASP A 103 -20.55 -6.93 7.10
C ASP A 103 -21.14 -8.19 7.76
N ILE A 104 -21.22 -8.17 9.09
CA ILE A 104 -21.84 -9.23 9.88
C ILE A 104 -23.10 -8.67 10.54
N ARG A 105 -24.24 -9.32 10.30
CA ARG A 105 -25.52 -8.97 10.91
C ARG A 105 -26.19 -10.20 11.47
N GLY A 106 -26.61 -10.16 12.73
CA GLY A 106 -27.24 -11.32 13.37
C GLY A 106 -26.38 -12.59 13.40
N GLY A 107 -25.03 -12.45 13.42
CA GLY A 107 -24.09 -13.57 13.40
C GLY A 107 -23.86 -14.17 12.01
N GLN A 108 -24.38 -13.58 10.95
CA GLN A 108 -24.22 -14.05 9.57
C GLN A 108 -23.52 -13.00 8.71
N VAL A 109 -22.70 -13.46 7.74
CA VAL A 109 -22.08 -12.61 6.73
C VAL A 109 -23.18 -12.11 5.76
N VAL A 110 -23.18 -10.80 5.50
CA VAL A 110 -24.14 -10.16 4.60
C VAL A 110 -23.79 -10.44 3.13
N GLN A 111 -22.49 -10.29 2.79
CA GLN A 111 -22.01 -10.53 1.44
C GLN A 111 -22.06 -12.02 1.11
N SER A 112 -22.61 -12.35 -0.06
CA SER A 112 -22.85 -13.75 -0.46
C SER A 112 -22.07 -14.19 -1.69
N ASN A 113 -21.57 -13.24 -2.50
CA ASN A 113 -20.83 -13.54 -3.72
C ASN A 113 -20.07 -12.30 -4.22
N TYR A 114 -19.30 -12.45 -5.31
CA TYR A 114 -18.53 -11.37 -5.93
C TYR A 114 -19.36 -10.20 -6.47
N TYR A 115 -20.66 -10.32 -6.63
CA TYR A 115 -21.51 -9.19 -7.03
C TYR A 115 -21.77 -8.20 -5.89
N ASP A 116 -21.67 -8.63 -4.64
CA ASP A 116 -21.81 -7.79 -3.43
C ASP A 116 -20.52 -7.70 -2.61
N TYR A 117 -19.43 -8.32 -3.10
CA TYR A 117 -18.06 -8.20 -2.60
C TYR A 117 -17.13 -7.80 -3.74
N PRO A 118 -17.09 -6.50 -4.10
CA PRO A 118 -16.32 -6.04 -5.24
C PRO A 118 -14.82 -6.11 -4.99
N VAL A 119 -14.08 -6.72 -5.91
CA VAL A 119 -12.62 -6.73 -5.96
C VAL A 119 -12.11 -5.86 -7.11
N MET A 120 -10.84 -5.47 -7.06
CA MET A 120 -10.19 -4.72 -8.12
C MET A 120 -10.20 -5.50 -9.45
N ARG A 121 -10.47 -4.81 -10.55
CA ARG A 121 -10.47 -5.37 -11.91
C ARG A 121 -9.17 -5.03 -12.63
N MET A 122 -8.83 -5.82 -13.65
CA MET A 122 -7.57 -5.65 -14.40
C MET A 122 -7.36 -4.24 -14.99
N ASN A 123 -8.43 -3.61 -15.45
CA ASN A 123 -8.37 -2.25 -16.02
C ASN A 123 -8.23 -1.14 -14.97
N GLU A 124 -8.21 -1.48 -13.68
CA GLU A 124 -8.08 -0.55 -12.57
C GLU A 124 -6.72 -0.66 -11.87
N ILE A 125 -5.91 -1.63 -12.31
CA ILE A 125 -4.57 -1.85 -11.75
C ILE A 125 -3.68 -0.67 -12.12
N PRO A 126 -3.03 -0.02 -11.12
CA PRO A 126 -2.08 1.06 -11.39
C PRO A 126 -0.80 0.53 -12.01
N ASN A 127 0.09 1.44 -12.40
CA ASN A 127 1.46 1.04 -12.68
C ASN A 127 2.14 0.59 -11.38
N ILE A 128 2.68 -0.63 -11.36
CA ILE A 128 3.31 -1.24 -10.19
C ILE A 128 4.77 -1.52 -10.51
N GLU A 129 5.66 -1.07 -9.63
CA GLU A 129 7.07 -1.40 -9.67
C GLU A 129 7.47 -2.00 -8.31
N VAL A 130 8.13 -3.16 -8.34
CA VAL A 130 8.56 -3.87 -7.14
C VAL A 130 10.06 -4.11 -7.13
N ARG A 131 10.65 -4.10 -5.92
CA ARG A 131 12.05 -4.46 -5.71
C ARG A 131 12.15 -5.45 -4.56
N ALA A 132 12.42 -6.70 -4.89
CA ALA A 132 12.77 -7.72 -3.91
C ALA A 132 14.26 -7.61 -3.57
N ILE A 133 14.59 -7.23 -2.34
CA ILE A 133 15.97 -7.06 -1.86
C ILE A 133 16.48 -8.40 -1.35
N SER A 134 17.55 -8.93 -1.95
CA SER A 134 18.24 -10.11 -1.45
C SER A 134 19.33 -9.72 -0.47
N THR A 135 19.37 -10.36 0.69
CA THR A 135 20.39 -10.18 1.72
C THR A 135 20.94 -11.53 2.18
N ASP A 136 22.03 -11.54 2.95
CA ASP A 136 22.61 -12.76 3.53
C ASP A 136 21.83 -13.27 4.76
N ASN A 137 20.72 -12.64 5.11
CA ASN A 137 19.86 -13.13 6.19
C ASN A 137 19.13 -14.40 5.78
N ALA A 138 18.77 -15.23 6.77
CA ALA A 138 17.96 -16.41 6.51
C ALA A 138 16.65 -16.05 5.79
N PRO A 139 16.20 -16.85 4.82
CA PRO A 139 14.94 -16.63 4.12
C PRO A 139 13.76 -16.59 5.09
N THR A 140 12.84 -15.65 4.86
CA THR A 140 11.61 -15.48 5.63
C THR A 140 10.38 -15.41 4.71
N GLY A 141 9.18 -15.29 5.27
CA GLY A 141 7.94 -15.28 4.48
C GLY A 141 7.77 -13.99 3.68
N MET A 142 7.33 -14.12 2.43
CA MET A 142 7.05 -12.99 1.52
C MET A 142 5.57 -12.97 1.05
N GLY A 143 4.74 -13.86 1.59
CA GLY A 143 3.40 -14.10 1.08
C GLY A 143 2.47 -12.87 1.07
N GLU A 144 2.55 -12.01 2.09
CA GLU A 144 1.61 -10.90 2.29
C GLU A 144 2.23 -9.60 2.81
N ILE A 145 3.55 -9.52 2.86
CA ILE A 145 4.24 -8.37 3.47
C ILE A 145 3.94 -7.03 2.78
N GLY A 146 3.79 -7.05 1.47
CA GLY A 146 3.45 -5.86 0.67
C GLY A 146 2.04 -5.35 0.97
N LEU A 147 1.08 -6.26 1.17
CA LEU A 147 -0.30 -5.93 1.52
C LEU A 147 -0.37 -5.11 2.82
N ALA A 148 0.40 -5.50 3.84
CA ALA A 148 0.38 -4.84 5.14
C ALA A 148 0.80 -3.35 5.09
N SER A 149 1.62 -2.94 4.11
CA SER A 149 2.03 -1.54 3.93
C SER A 149 1.03 -0.70 3.13
N THR A 150 0.16 -1.34 2.32
CA THR A 150 -0.63 -0.67 1.27
C THR A 150 -1.71 0.25 1.84
N GLY A 151 -2.48 -0.22 2.82
CA GLY A 151 -3.53 0.60 3.44
C GLY A 151 -2.98 1.87 4.08
N ALA A 152 -1.81 1.78 4.72
CA ALA A 152 -1.15 2.95 5.32
C ALA A 152 -0.59 3.90 4.25
N ALA A 153 -0.03 3.39 3.16
CA ALA A 153 0.45 4.20 2.04
C ALA A 153 -0.70 5.01 1.43
N LEU A 154 -1.81 4.36 1.10
CA LEU A 154 -2.99 5.01 0.53
C LEU A 154 -3.59 6.05 1.48
N ALA A 155 -3.80 5.73 2.76
CA ALA A 155 -4.35 6.67 3.74
C ALA A 155 -3.44 7.89 3.95
N ASN A 156 -2.12 7.72 3.91
CA ASN A 156 -1.16 8.82 4.00
C ASN A 156 -1.14 9.65 2.71
N ALA A 157 -1.32 9.04 1.54
CA ALA A 157 -1.44 9.76 0.27
C ALA A 157 -2.72 10.61 0.22
N VAL A 158 -3.85 10.07 0.70
CA VAL A 158 -5.10 10.83 0.85
C VAL A 158 -4.90 12.05 1.73
N PHE A 159 -4.23 11.90 2.88
CA PHE A 159 -3.92 13.03 3.74
C PHE A 159 -3.03 14.07 3.05
N ALA A 160 -2.02 13.63 2.32
CA ALA A 160 -1.13 14.54 1.58
C ALA A 160 -1.88 15.29 0.47
N ALA A 161 -2.85 14.64 -0.19
CA ALA A 161 -3.65 15.24 -1.27
C ALA A 161 -4.72 16.21 -0.75
N THR A 162 -5.32 15.92 0.40
CA THR A 162 -6.58 16.58 0.83
C THR A 162 -6.52 17.26 2.19
N GLY A 163 -5.51 16.94 3.01
CA GLY A 163 -5.47 17.32 4.43
C GLY A 163 -6.40 16.48 5.33
N ALA A 164 -7.28 15.66 4.76
CA ALA A 164 -8.23 14.84 5.51
C ALA A 164 -7.60 13.54 6.04
N ARG A 165 -7.72 13.27 7.34
CA ARG A 165 -7.15 12.08 7.98
C ARG A 165 -8.20 10.99 8.17
N VAL A 166 -8.25 10.04 7.22
CA VAL A 166 -9.13 8.86 7.29
C VAL A 166 -8.42 7.71 7.99
N ARG A 167 -9.08 7.09 8.97
CA ARG A 167 -8.56 5.96 9.78
C ARG A 167 -9.45 4.71 9.73
N HIS A 168 -10.37 4.66 8.78
CA HIS A 168 -11.27 3.53 8.57
C HIS A 168 -11.13 3.01 7.14
N LEU A 169 -10.90 1.72 6.97
CA LEU A 169 -10.95 1.02 5.70
C LEU A 169 -12.34 0.41 5.46
N PRO A 170 -12.72 0.22 4.21
CA PRO A 170 -12.09 0.71 3.00
C PRO A 170 -12.20 2.24 2.86
N LEU A 171 -11.26 2.85 2.12
CA LEU A 171 -11.20 4.29 1.82
C LEU A 171 -12.23 4.63 0.73
N THR A 172 -13.51 4.48 1.04
CA THR A 172 -14.59 4.75 0.07
C THR A 172 -14.73 6.23 -0.24
N PRO A 173 -15.20 6.60 -1.45
CA PRO A 173 -15.44 8.01 -1.82
C PRO A 173 -16.28 8.77 -0.77
N ALA A 174 -17.32 8.13 -0.24
CA ALA A 174 -18.17 8.72 0.79
C ALA A 174 -17.41 9.06 2.09
N ARG A 175 -16.50 8.16 2.53
CA ARG A 175 -15.66 8.40 3.71
C ARG A 175 -14.63 9.49 3.50
N ILE A 176 -14.01 9.52 2.31
CA ILE A 176 -13.07 10.58 1.93
C ILE A 176 -13.78 11.93 1.93
N LYS A 177 -14.92 12.02 1.24
CA LYS A 177 -15.71 13.24 1.16
C LYS A 177 -16.15 13.75 2.55
N ALA A 178 -16.65 12.85 3.41
CA ALA A 178 -17.02 13.22 4.77
C ALA A 178 -15.82 13.74 5.59
N ALA A 179 -14.64 13.14 5.43
CA ALA A 179 -13.44 13.58 6.12
C ALA A 179 -12.87 14.91 5.59
N MET A 180 -13.10 15.25 4.32
CA MET A 180 -12.72 16.55 3.73
C MET A 180 -13.62 17.70 4.20
N GLN A 181 -14.81 17.40 4.72
CA GLN A 181 -15.78 18.37 5.19
C GLN A 181 -15.74 18.58 6.71
N ALA A 182 -14.96 17.77 7.43
CA ALA A 182 -14.84 17.80 8.89
C ALA A 182 -13.70 18.73 9.37
#